data_317040342e83045b0464ad0768f6abae
#
_entry.id   317040342e83045b0464ad0768f6abae
#
_cell.length_a   1.000
_cell.length_b   1.000
_cell.length_c   1.000
_cell.angle_alpha   90.00
_cell.angle_beta   90.00
_cell.angle_gamma   90.00
#
_symmetry.space_group_name_H-M   'P 1'
#
loop_
_entity.id
_entity.type
_entity.pdbx_description
1 polymer ?
#
loop_
_entity_poly.entity_id
_entity_poly.type
_entity_poly.pdbx_seq_one_letter_code
_entity_poly.pdbx_strand_id
1 'polypeptide(L)'
;MWLAGACALLIAQFRLWDDLEDVAHDSAHHPERTLVRSADRDRFHALLGVSIIALVPLLGVFAGKFHAVVYLALVAGFGLLYRLVRALALRRFVRSMLVLTKYPAFVLLLAGDPWRMWTVAVAMTLYLVLAVYEWRHDPELVRERAALSVIAGIGSICAALWIGQELMR
;
A
#
# COMPACT_ATOMS: atom_id res chain seq x y z
N MET A 1 13.32 14.56 10.55
CA MET A 1 13.90 14.30 9.22
C MET A 1 13.87 12.80 8.83
N TRP A 2 14.29 11.87 9.70
CA TRP A 2 14.33 10.44 9.37
C TRP A 2 12.97 9.86 8.93
N LEU A 3 11.86 10.29 9.57
CA LEU A 3 10.51 9.82 9.27
C LEU A 3 10.10 10.09 7.81
N ALA A 4 10.40 11.28 7.29
CA ALA A 4 10.11 11.62 5.90
C ALA A 4 10.94 10.76 4.92
N GLY A 5 12.21 10.49 5.27
CA GLY A 5 13.06 9.59 4.50
C GLY A 5 12.54 8.15 4.51
N ALA A 6 12.12 7.65 5.67
CA ALA A 6 11.53 6.30 5.78
C ALA A 6 10.22 6.19 5.00
N CYS A 7 9.33 7.20 5.08
CA CYS A 7 8.11 7.26 4.26
C CYS A 7 8.44 7.21 2.76
N ALA A 8 9.37 8.04 2.31
CA ALA A 8 9.75 8.09 0.90
C ALA A 8 10.32 6.74 0.41
N LEU A 9 11.17 6.11 1.21
CA LEU A 9 11.74 4.79 0.89
C LEU A 9 10.67 3.70 0.86
N LEU A 10 9.74 3.68 1.82
CA LEU A 10 8.61 2.74 1.82
C LEU A 10 7.75 2.90 0.57
N ILE A 11 7.36 4.14 0.24
CA ILE A 11 6.55 4.41 -0.95
C ILE A 11 7.30 3.99 -2.21
N ALA A 12 8.58 4.34 -2.36
CA ALA A 12 9.38 3.99 -3.52
C ALA A 12 9.55 2.46 -3.65
N GLN A 13 9.84 1.77 -2.54
CA GLN A 13 9.99 0.31 -2.52
C GLN A 13 8.71 -0.40 -2.95
N PHE A 14 7.57 -0.05 -2.35
CA PHE A 14 6.31 -0.73 -2.67
C PHE A 14 5.77 -0.31 -4.04
N ARG A 15 6.07 0.91 -4.52
CA ARG A 15 5.79 1.31 -5.88
C ARG A 15 6.60 0.47 -6.88
N LEU A 16 7.88 0.30 -6.63
CA LEU A 16 8.73 -0.57 -7.45
C LEU A 16 8.21 -2.01 -7.46
N TRP A 17 7.74 -2.50 -6.30
CA TRP A 17 7.17 -3.84 -6.20
C TRP A 17 5.89 -3.97 -7.05
N ASP A 18 4.95 -3.00 -6.94
CA ASP A 18 3.74 -2.99 -7.78
C ASP A 18 4.09 -3.02 -9.26
N ASP A 19 5.00 -2.15 -9.68
CA ASP A 19 5.40 -2.05 -11.09
C ASP A 19 6.06 -3.36 -11.58
N LEU A 20 6.80 -4.09 -10.72
CA LEU A 20 7.35 -5.40 -11.03
C LEU A 20 6.29 -6.50 -11.12
N GLU A 21 5.27 -6.45 -10.26
CA GLU A 21 4.14 -7.39 -10.28
C GLU A 21 3.24 -7.18 -11.50
N ASP A 22 3.14 -5.96 -12.01
CA ASP A 22 2.29 -5.59 -13.12
C ASP A 22 2.97 -5.69 -14.50
N VAL A 23 4.26 -6.03 -14.59
CA VAL A 23 5.02 -6.13 -15.86
C VAL A 23 4.31 -6.99 -16.90
N ALA A 24 3.72 -8.13 -16.50
CA ALA A 24 3.01 -9.02 -17.43
C ALA A 24 1.75 -8.35 -18.03
N HIS A 25 1.01 -7.62 -17.21
CA HIS A 25 -0.15 -6.86 -17.63
C HIS A 25 0.26 -5.67 -18.51
N ASP A 26 1.25 -4.92 -18.07
CA ASP A 26 1.75 -3.74 -18.74
C ASP A 26 2.37 -4.08 -20.11
N SER A 27 2.99 -5.24 -20.25
CA SER A 27 3.53 -5.68 -21.55
C SER A 27 2.45 -5.81 -22.63
N ALA A 28 1.22 -6.12 -22.22
CA ALA A 28 0.08 -6.24 -23.16
C ALA A 28 -0.64 -4.91 -23.42
N HIS A 29 -0.66 -3.99 -22.43
CA HIS A 29 -1.51 -2.78 -22.48
C HIS A 29 -0.69 -1.48 -22.52
N HIS A 30 0.53 -1.49 -21.99
CA HIS A 30 1.40 -0.32 -21.83
C HIS A 30 2.86 -0.66 -22.18
N PRO A 31 3.15 -1.11 -23.43
CA PRO A 31 4.49 -1.56 -23.83
C PRO A 31 5.56 -0.45 -23.79
N GLU A 32 5.15 0.83 -23.69
CA GLU A 32 6.02 2.00 -23.56
C GLU A 32 6.62 2.18 -22.16
N ARG A 33 6.09 1.50 -21.15
CA ARG A 33 6.59 1.66 -19.76
C ARG A 33 8.04 1.21 -19.63
N THR A 34 8.80 1.95 -18.83
CA THR A 34 10.26 1.76 -18.64
C THR A 34 10.60 0.32 -18.22
N LEU A 35 9.89 -0.24 -17.24
CA LEU A 35 10.14 -1.61 -16.75
C LEU A 35 9.83 -2.69 -17.80
N VAL A 36 8.79 -2.47 -18.62
CA VAL A 36 8.43 -3.38 -19.73
C VAL A 36 9.54 -3.40 -20.78
N ARG A 37 10.08 -2.22 -21.13
CA ARG A 37 11.12 -2.05 -22.15
C ARG A 37 12.53 -2.40 -21.67
N SER A 38 12.73 -2.47 -20.35
CA SER A 38 14.04 -2.73 -19.77
C SER A 38 14.47 -4.18 -20.00
N ALA A 39 15.69 -4.36 -20.51
CA ALA A 39 16.36 -5.66 -20.55
C ALA A 39 16.88 -6.10 -19.17
N ASP A 40 17.05 -5.15 -18.24
CA ASP A 40 17.69 -5.34 -16.94
C ASP A 40 16.70 -5.53 -15.78
N ARG A 41 15.64 -6.30 -15.97
CA ARG A 41 14.61 -6.55 -14.94
C ARG A 41 15.20 -7.09 -13.64
N ASP A 42 16.26 -7.90 -13.73
CA ASP A 42 16.93 -8.47 -12.56
C ASP A 42 17.54 -7.38 -11.66
N ARG A 43 17.98 -6.26 -12.22
CA ARG A 43 18.48 -5.12 -11.44
C ARG A 43 17.37 -4.47 -10.61
N PHE A 44 16.14 -4.39 -11.12
CA PHE A 44 15.01 -3.86 -10.38
C PHE A 44 14.59 -4.81 -9.25
N HIS A 45 14.63 -6.13 -9.47
CA HIS A 45 14.42 -7.11 -8.40
C HIS A 45 15.53 -7.03 -7.34
N ALA A 46 16.78 -6.86 -7.75
CA ALA A 46 17.91 -6.66 -6.83
C ALA A 46 17.73 -5.36 -6.02
N LEU A 47 17.32 -4.25 -6.68
CA LEU A 47 17.06 -2.98 -6.03
C LEU A 47 15.93 -3.11 -5.00
N LEU A 48 14.85 -3.81 -5.33
CA LEU A 48 13.78 -4.12 -4.39
C LEU A 48 14.32 -4.89 -3.18
N GLY A 49 15.11 -5.96 -3.40
CA GLY A 49 15.72 -6.72 -2.33
C GLY A 49 16.63 -5.88 -1.43
N VAL A 50 17.50 -5.06 -2.03
CA VAL A 50 18.38 -4.13 -1.30
C VAL A 50 17.57 -3.12 -0.48
N SER A 51 16.50 -2.56 -1.04
CA SER A 51 15.64 -1.62 -0.32
C SER A 51 14.95 -2.27 0.90
N ILE A 52 14.51 -3.53 0.78
CA ILE A 52 13.94 -4.30 1.89
C ILE A 52 15.00 -4.48 2.99
N ILE A 53 16.18 -4.94 2.61
CA ILE A 53 17.29 -5.18 3.56
C ILE A 53 17.71 -3.88 4.25
N ALA A 54 17.78 -2.76 3.53
CA ALA A 54 18.20 -1.48 4.08
C ALA A 54 17.17 -0.87 5.05
N LEU A 55 15.87 -1.07 4.80
CA LEU A 55 14.81 -0.53 5.68
C LEU A 55 14.74 -1.25 7.05
N VAL A 56 15.14 -2.51 7.14
CA VAL A 56 15.12 -3.25 8.41
C VAL A 56 15.99 -2.58 9.48
N PRO A 57 17.32 -2.38 9.28
CA PRO A 57 18.15 -1.70 10.28
C PRO A 57 17.75 -0.23 10.44
N LEU A 58 17.33 0.46 9.38
CA LEU A 58 16.86 1.83 9.47
C LEU A 58 15.69 1.96 10.47
N LEU A 59 14.65 1.14 10.31
CA LEU A 59 13.51 1.12 11.23
C LEU A 59 13.92 0.63 12.62
N GLY A 60 14.80 -0.38 12.70
CA GLY A 60 15.28 -0.91 13.97
C GLY A 60 16.03 0.10 14.82
N VAL A 61 16.83 0.96 14.19
CA VAL A 61 17.62 2.02 14.87
C VAL A 61 16.76 3.21 15.23
N PHE A 62 15.94 3.70 14.32
CA PHE A 62 15.23 4.97 14.47
C PHE A 62 13.82 4.84 15.07
N ALA A 63 13.13 3.72 14.84
CA ALA A 63 11.78 3.48 15.34
C ALA A 63 11.71 2.35 16.38
N GLY A 64 12.75 1.52 16.46
CA GLY A 64 12.86 0.41 17.39
C GLY A 64 12.61 -0.96 16.75
N LYS A 65 13.12 -2.00 17.43
CA LYS A 65 13.11 -3.40 16.93
C LYS A 65 11.70 -3.90 16.55
N PHE A 66 10.70 -3.47 17.30
CA PHE A 66 9.31 -3.82 17.02
C PHE A 66 8.89 -3.39 15.63
N HIS A 67 9.20 -2.15 15.22
CA HIS A 67 8.87 -1.63 13.89
C HIS A 67 9.58 -2.38 12.77
N ALA A 68 10.84 -2.80 12.99
CA ALA A 68 11.55 -3.64 12.03
C ALA A 68 10.89 -5.01 11.85
N VAL A 69 10.44 -5.64 12.94
CA VAL A 69 9.71 -6.92 12.90
C VAL A 69 8.35 -6.76 12.20
N VAL A 70 7.59 -5.71 12.53
CA VAL A 70 6.30 -5.42 11.88
C VAL A 70 6.50 -5.15 10.39
N TYR A 71 7.54 -4.41 10.01
CA TYR A 71 7.87 -4.18 8.61
C TYR A 71 8.18 -5.50 7.87
N LEU A 72 8.97 -6.40 8.45
CA LEU A 72 9.23 -7.71 7.84
C LEU A 72 7.95 -8.54 7.69
N ALA A 73 7.07 -8.49 8.69
CA ALA A 73 5.76 -9.14 8.62
C ALA A 73 4.88 -8.53 7.49
N LEU A 74 4.92 -7.20 7.31
CA LEU A 74 4.24 -6.53 6.19
C LEU A 74 4.81 -6.96 4.84
N VAL A 75 6.14 -7.00 4.69
CA VAL A 75 6.79 -7.46 3.45
C VAL A 75 6.38 -8.90 3.13
N ALA A 76 6.44 -9.79 4.11
CA ALA A 76 6.02 -11.19 3.94
C ALA A 76 4.52 -11.29 3.61
N GLY A 77 3.68 -10.53 4.33
CA GLY A 77 2.24 -10.49 4.12
C GLY A 77 1.85 -10.00 2.72
N PHE A 78 2.48 -8.92 2.24
CA PHE A 78 2.24 -8.43 0.88
C PHE A 78 2.80 -9.38 -0.18
N GLY A 79 3.95 -10.02 0.05
CA GLY A 79 4.46 -11.06 -0.84
C GLY A 79 3.50 -12.23 -0.98
N LEU A 80 2.89 -12.66 0.13
CA LEU A 80 1.83 -13.67 0.10
C LEU A 80 0.57 -13.15 -0.60
N LEU A 81 0.15 -11.92 -0.30
CA LEU A 81 -1.02 -11.29 -0.90
C LEU A 81 -0.92 -11.24 -2.43
N TYR A 82 0.22 -10.77 -2.98
CA TYR A 82 0.43 -10.75 -4.43
C TYR A 82 0.35 -12.14 -5.07
N ARG A 83 0.91 -13.17 -4.40
CA ARG A 83 0.79 -14.56 -4.85
C ARG A 83 -0.66 -15.05 -4.85
N LEU A 84 -1.40 -14.78 -3.78
CA LEU A 84 -2.80 -15.17 -3.65
C LEU A 84 -3.69 -14.45 -4.68
N VAL A 85 -3.50 -13.15 -4.87
CA VAL A 85 -4.24 -12.35 -5.84
C VAL A 85 -4.05 -12.91 -7.26
N ARG A 86 -2.82 -13.33 -7.60
CA ARG A 86 -2.54 -13.98 -8.90
C ARG A 86 -3.18 -15.37 -8.98
N ALA A 87 -3.02 -16.19 -7.93
CA ALA A 87 -3.53 -17.56 -7.94
C ALA A 87 -5.05 -17.65 -7.98
N LEU A 88 -5.75 -16.71 -7.31
CA LEU A 88 -7.21 -16.71 -7.20
C LEU A 88 -7.92 -15.98 -8.33
N ALA A 89 -7.17 -15.38 -9.29
CA ALA A 89 -7.73 -14.58 -10.38
C ALA A 89 -8.82 -13.60 -9.91
N LEU A 90 -8.56 -12.91 -8.80
CA LEU A 90 -9.51 -12.01 -8.16
C LEU A 90 -9.96 -10.91 -9.13
N ARG A 91 -11.23 -10.48 -8.98
CA ARG A 91 -11.76 -9.33 -9.72
C ARG A 91 -10.86 -8.12 -9.52
N ARG A 92 -10.66 -7.33 -10.56
CA ARG A 92 -9.76 -6.17 -10.58
C ARG A 92 -10.00 -5.22 -9.40
N PHE A 93 -11.28 -4.95 -9.11
CA PHE A 93 -11.66 -4.13 -7.96
C PHE A 93 -11.11 -4.67 -6.63
N VAL A 94 -11.33 -5.97 -6.35
CA VAL A 94 -10.86 -6.60 -5.10
C VAL A 94 -9.34 -6.56 -5.03
N ARG A 95 -8.67 -6.84 -6.14
CA ARG A 95 -7.21 -6.75 -6.25
C ARG A 95 -6.72 -5.33 -5.92
N SER A 96 -7.28 -4.31 -6.56
CA SER A 96 -6.90 -2.91 -6.34
C SER A 96 -7.10 -2.52 -4.87
N MET A 97 -8.28 -2.80 -4.28
CA MET A 97 -8.56 -2.48 -2.89
C MET A 97 -7.61 -3.18 -1.91
N LEU A 98 -7.27 -4.45 -2.15
CA LEU A 98 -6.33 -5.19 -1.31
C LEU A 98 -4.91 -4.62 -1.39
N VAL A 99 -4.45 -4.28 -2.58
CA VAL A 99 -3.11 -3.71 -2.79
C VAL A 99 -2.99 -2.33 -2.13
N LEU A 100 -4.06 -1.53 -2.12
CA LEU A 100 -4.07 -0.21 -1.48
C LEU A 100 -3.93 -0.28 0.05
N THR A 101 -4.18 -1.43 0.70
CA THR A 101 -4.04 -1.58 2.17
C THR A 101 -2.61 -1.35 2.67
N LYS A 102 -1.60 -1.38 1.81
CA LYS A 102 -0.22 -1.05 2.17
C LYS A 102 -0.06 0.37 2.69
N TYR A 103 -0.79 1.35 2.14
CA TYR A 103 -0.66 2.75 2.54
C TYR A 103 -1.13 3.02 3.98
N PRO A 104 -2.33 2.59 4.41
CA PRO A 104 -2.68 2.66 5.83
C PRO A 104 -1.71 1.84 6.71
N ALA A 105 -1.21 0.70 6.24
CA ALA A 105 -0.21 -0.07 6.98
C ALA A 105 1.08 0.72 7.21
N PHE A 106 1.53 1.57 6.27
CA PHE A 106 2.69 2.45 6.46
C PHE A 106 2.42 3.52 7.51
N VAL A 107 1.22 4.12 7.53
CA VAL A 107 0.85 5.08 8.56
C VAL A 107 0.94 4.44 9.95
N LEU A 108 0.37 3.23 10.09
CA LEU A 108 0.40 2.50 11.36
C LEU A 108 1.83 2.06 11.72
N LEU A 109 2.63 1.62 10.75
CA LEU A 109 4.02 1.22 10.96
C LEU A 109 4.88 2.37 11.47
N LEU A 110 4.71 3.58 10.94
CA LEU A 110 5.55 4.74 11.25
C LEU A 110 5.02 5.59 12.41
N ALA A 111 3.81 5.32 12.88
CA ALA A 111 3.22 6.01 14.02
C ALA A 111 3.89 5.59 15.32
N GLY A 112 4.15 6.56 16.21
CA GLY A 112 4.65 6.27 17.56
C GLY A 112 3.64 5.50 18.44
N ASP A 113 2.35 5.70 18.18
CA ASP A 113 1.24 4.97 18.79
C ASP A 113 0.24 4.56 17.69
N PRO A 114 0.40 3.35 17.12
CA PRO A 114 -0.44 2.90 16.02
C PRO A 114 -1.91 2.65 16.40
N TRP A 115 -2.19 2.40 17.68
CA TRP A 115 -3.54 2.11 18.17
C TRP A 115 -4.29 3.34 18.63
N ARG A 116 -3.64 4.49 18.64
CA ARG A 116 -4.33 5.74 18.94
C ARG A 116 -5.41 6.00 17.88
N MET A 117 -6.63 6.32 18.32
CA MET A 117 -7.76 6.51 17.42
C MET A 117 -7.46 7.52 16.29
N TRP A 118 -6.72 8.58 16.60
CA TRP A 118 -6.23 9.55 15.63
C TRP A 118 -5.40 8.88 14.51
N THR A 119 -4.45 8.02 14.88
CA THR A 119 -3.58 7.33 13.90
C THR A 119 -4.40 6.44 12.98
N VAL A 120 -5.34 5.70 13.55
CA VAL A 120 -6.26 4.84 12.78
C VAL A 120 -7.15 5.68 11.87
N ALA A 121 -7.69 6.81 12.35
CA ALA A 121 -8.52 7.71 11.55
C ALA A 121 -7.73 8.26 10.34
N VAL A 122 -6.48 8.70 10.54
CA VAL A 122 -5.61 9.17 9.45
C VAL A 122 -5.31 8.05 8.47
N ALA A 123 -4.98 6.85 8.94
CA ALA A 123 -4.70 5.70 8.09
C ALA A 123 -5.90 5.32 7.22
N MET A 124 -7.09 5.29 7.80
CA MET A 124 -8.34 4.98 7.08
C MET A 124 -8.74 6.10 6.11
N THR A 125 -8.51 7.38 6.47
CA THR A 125 -8.74 8.50 5.58
C THR A 125 -7.82 8.44 4.36
N LEU A 126 -6.54 8.14 4.55
CA LEU A 126 -5.60 7.94 3.45
C LEU A 126 -6.06 6.80 2.53
N TYR A 127 -6.49 5.67 3.12
CA TYR A 127 -7.03 4.56 2.35
C TYR A 127 -8.24 4.97 1.51
N LEU A 128 -9.19 5.70 2.11
CA LEU A 128 -10.37 6.21 1.41
C LEU A 128 -10.00 7.13 0.24
N VAL A 129 -9.09 8.07 0.47
CA VAL A 129 -8.64 9.01 -0.59
C VAL A 129 -8.05 8.25 -1.77
N LEU A 130 -7.18 7.28 -1.49
CA LEU A 130 -6.56 6.46 -2.54
C LEU A 130 -7.58 5.56 -3.24
N ALA A 131 -8.52 4.96 -2.50
CA ALA A 131 -9.58 4.14 -3.09
C ALA A 131 -10.49 4.96 -4.03
N VAL A 132 -10.84 6.20 -3.63
CA VAL A 132 -11.62 7.13 -4.48
C VAL A 132 -10.80 7.55 -5.70
N TYR A 133 -9.51 7.82 -5.52
CA TYR A 133 -8.62 8.17 -6.61
C TYR A 133 -8.56 7.04 -7.65
N GLU A 134 -8.27 5.80 -7.24
CA GLU A 134 -8.22 4.63 -8.13
C GLU A 134 -9.57 4.41 -8.82
N TRP A 135 -10.67 4.43 -8.06
CA TRP A 135 -12.00 4.28 -8.64
C TRP A 135 -12.28 5.31 -9.71
N ARG A 136 -11.91 6.58 -9.50
CA ARG A 136 -12.17 7.66 -10.45
C ARG A 136 -11.33 7.55 -11.73
N HIS A 137 -10.11 7.02 -11.63
CA HIS A 137 -9.17 6.99 -12.75
C HIS A 137 -9.17 5.68 -13.52
N ASP A 138 -9.77 4.62 -12.97
CA ASP A 138 -9.92 3.34 -13.65
C ASP A 138 -11.35 3.16 -14.20
N PRO A 139 -11.55 3.23 -15.54
CA PRO A 139 -12.87 3.10 -16.15
C PRO A 139 -13.58 1.77 -15.87
N GLU A 140 -12.83 0.70 -15.60
CA GLU A 140 -13.40 -0.60 -15.25
C GLU A 140 -13.95 -0.57 -13.82
N LEU A 141 -13.23 0.07 -12.88
CA LEU A 141 -13.70 0.21 -11.51
C LEU A 141 -14.95 1.09 -11.39
N VAL A 142 -15.05 2.13 -12.23
CA VAL A 142 -16.26 3.01 -12.26
C VAL A 142 -17.51 2.22 -12.62
N ARG A 143 -17.41 1.19 -13.47
CA ARG A 143 -18.54 0.36 -13.89
C ARG A 143 -18.96 -0.66 -12.82
N GLU A 144 -18.13 -0.94 -11.83
CA GLU A 144 -18.46 -1.88 -10.76
C GLU A 144 -19.27 -1.20 -9.64
N ARG A 145 -20.57 -1.50 -9.56
CA ARG A 145 -21.43 -0.98 -8.48
C ARG A 145 -20.95 -1.34 -7.07
N ALA A 146 -20.30 -2.51 -6.93
CA ALA A 146 -19.71 -2.94 -5.67
C ALA A 146 -18.61 -1.98 -5.18
N ALA A 147 -17.87 -1.32 -6.09
CA ALA A 147 -16.85 -0.36 -5.74
C ALA A 147 -17.42 0.81 -4.95
N LEU A 148 -18.53 1.39 -5.40
CA LEU A 148 -19.22 2.49 -4.72
C LEU A 148 -19.68 2.09 -3.30
N SER A 149 -20.25 0.89 -3.15
CA SER A 149 -20.71 0.41 -1.85
C SER A 149 -19.55 0.25 -0.86
N VAL A 150 -18.42 -0.28 -1.31
CA VAL A 150 -17.22 -0.43 -0.47
C VAL A 150 -16.63 0.92 -0.11
N ILE A 151 -16.48 1.84 -1.07
CA ILE A 151 -15.97 3.19 -0.82
C ILE A 151 -16.88 3.95 0.16
N ALA A 152 -18.21 3.86 -0.01
CA ALA A 152 -19.18 4.46 0.91
C ALA A 152 -19.06 3.83 2.32
N GLY A 153 -18.91 2.52 2.43
CA GLY A 153 -18.67 1.84 3.70
C GLY A 153 -17.41 2.32 4.41
N ILE A 154 -16.30 2.42 3.68
CA ILE A 154 -15.03 2.96 4.22
C ILE A 154 -15.22 4.42 4.65
N GLY A 155 -15.91 5.23 3.85
CA GLY A 155 -16.24 6.63 4.17
C GLY A 155 -17.04 6.75 5.47
N SER A 156 -18.02 5.88 5.68
CA SER A 156 -18.81 5.81 6.91
C SER A 156 -17.95 5.45 8.12
N ILE A 157 -17.02 4.50 7.97
CA ILE A 157 -16.06 4.14 9.04
C ILE A 157 -15.15 5.33 9.35
N CYS A 158 -14.62 6.01 8.35
CA CYS A 158 -13.80 7.20 8.55
C CYS A 158 -14.57 8.29 9.32
N ALA A 159 -15.79 8.58 8.92
CA ALA A 159 -16.64 9.56 9.60
C ALA A 159 -16.90 9.17 11.06
N ALA A 160 -17.23 7.91 11.32
CA ALA A 160 -17.43 7.42 12.69
C ALA A 160 -16.18 7.55 13.57
N LEU A 161 -14.98 7.26 13.02
CA LEU A 161 -13.72 7.43 13.75
C LEU A 161 -13.44 8.90 14.09
N TRP A 162 -13.69 9.83 13.15
CA TRP A 162 -13.51 11.25 13.39
C TRP A 162 -14.50 11.81 14.42
N ILE A 163 -15.79 11.43 14.32
CA ILE A 163 -16.81 11.82 15.30
C ILE A 163 -16.49 11.28 16.69
N GLY A 164 -16.13 9.99 16.79
CA GLY A 164 -15.75 9.36 18.05
C GLY A 164 -14.54 10.02 18.70
N GLN A 165 -13.58 10.51 17.91
CA GLN A 165 -12.44 11.25 18.41
C GLN A 165 -12.84 12.61 19.00
N GLU A 166 -13.75 13.36 18.34
CA GLU A 166 -14.21 14.65 18.87
C GLU A 166 -15.02 14.49 20.16
N LEU A 167 -15.78 13.39 20.29
CA LEU A 167 -16.57 13.12 21.52
C LEU A 167 -15.70 12.73 22.73
N MET A 168 -14.45 12.29 22.51
CA MET A 168 -13.53 11.90 23.57
C MET A 168 -12.53 13.01 23.96
N ARG A 169 -12.60 14.17 23.35
CA ARG A 169 -11.84 15.38 23.71
C ARG A 169 -12.56 16.20 24.75
#